data_f984306a7b60f8bc624c703549f3c02c
#
_entry.id   f984306a7b60f8bc624c703549f3c02c
#
_cell.length_a   1.000
_cell.length_b   1.000
_cell.length_c   1.000
_cell.angle_alpha   90.00
_cell.angle_beta   90.00
_cell.angle_gamma   90.00
#
_symmetry.space_group_name_H-M   'P 1'
#
loop_
_entity.id
_entity.type
_entity.pdbx_description
1 polymer ?
#
loop_
_entity_poly.entity_id
_entity_poly.type
_entity_poly.pdbx_seq_one_letter_code
_entity_poly.pdbx_strand_id
1 'polypeptide(L)'
;LIRMDDEFGRERVMGGVAHIAAELTDKGIVRQLNALHRFTFGIRHAGQESLAAKLAKLIDQAAFDNVYSEDIEQSLWDKWTFLATLAAMNTLMRANVGMIESMEFGGQATQRMFEECCSIAEKSGFPNSEKVRAQSLGILRKENSDFTASMLRDLESGYRTEHEHI
;
A
#
# COMPACT_ATOMS: atom_id res chain seq x y z
N LEU A 1 12.54 -3.38 -2.08
CA LEU A 1 13.59 -3.41 -1.03
C LEU A 1 14.85 -4.13 -1.51
N ILE A 2 14.76 -5.33 -2.09
CA ILE A 2 15.91 -6.14 -2.54
C ILE A 2 16.91 -5.29 -3.33
N ARG A 3 16.45 -4.58 -4.36
CA ARG A 3 17.32 -3.72 -5.18
C ARG A 3 18.03 -2.63 -4.38
N MET A 4 17.39 -2.08 -3.36
CA MET A 4 18.01 -1.08 -2.48
C MET A 4 19.04 -1.73 -1.55
N ASP A 5 18.73 -2.93 -1.05
CA ASP A 5 19.64 -3.71 -0.22
C ASP A 5 20.91 -4.08 -1.00
N ASP A 6 20.77 -4.46 -2.27
CA ASP A 6 21.87 -4.81 -3.17
C ASP A 6 22.77 -3.59 -3.46
N GLU A 7 22.18 -2.40 -3.59
CA GLU A 7 22.92 -1.17 -3.93
C GLU A 7 23.55 -0.49 -2.71
N PHE A 8 22.84 -0.46 -1.58
CA PHE A 8 23.24 0.35 -0.40
C PHE A 8 23.63 -0.48 0.82
N GLY A 9 23.35 -1.78 0.83
CA GLY A 9 23.47 -2.67 1.97
C GLY A 9 22.24 -2.63 2.87
N ARG A 10 21.78 -3.82 3.32
CA ARG A 10 20.58 -3.96 4.17
C ARG A 10 20.67 -3.15 5.47
N GLU A 11 21.86 -3.00 6.01
CA GLU A 11 22.15 -2.25 7.24
C GLU A 11 21.89 -0.74 7.10
N ARG A 12 21.81 -0.24 5.87
CA ARG A 12 21.53 1.18 5.56
C ARG A 12 20.09 1.45 5.11
N VAL A 13 19.35 0.40 4.78
CA VAL A 13 17.99 0.50 4.23
C VAL A 13 16.96 0.15 5.29
N MET A 14 16.35 1.16 5.88
CA MET A 14 15.17 1.01 6.74
C MET A 14 13.91 0.74 5.90
N GLY A 15 12.88 0.20 6.53
CA GLY A 15 11.56 0.09 5.91
C GLY A 15 10.71 1.33 6.14
N GLY A 16 9.86 1.64 5.17
CA GLY A 16 8.91 2.73 5.29
C GLY A 16 7.67 2.51 4.43
N VAL A 17 6.51 2.87 4.96
CA VAL A 17 5.20 2.77 4.31
C VAL A 17 4.49 4.12 4.41
N ALA A 18 4.25 4.77 3.28
CA ALA A 18 3.42 5.98 3.21
C ALA A 18 1.97 5.60 2.87
N HIS A 19 1.02 6.06 3.68
CA HIS A 19 -0.40 6.00 3.42
C HIS A 19 -0.88 7.42 3.10
N ILE A 20 -0.87 7.76 1.83
CA ILE A 20 -1.34 9.04 1.29
C ILE A 20 -1.99 8.80 -0.07
N ALA A 21 -3.07 9.49 -0.33
CA ALA A 21 -3.64 9.59 -1.66
C ALA A 21 -3.33 10.99 -2.23
N ALA A 22 -2.49 11.04 -3.23
CA ALA A 22 -2.08 12.28 -3.87
C ALA A 22 -1.95 12.07 -5.39
N GLU A 23 -2.06 13.15 -6.13
CA GLU A 23 -1.84 13.17 -7.58
C GLU A 23 -0.96 14.36 -7.96
N LEU A 24 -0.24 14.24 -9.05
CA LEU A 24 0.48 15.32 -9.68
C LEU A 24 -0.41 15.90 -10.80
N THR A 25 -0.70 17.19 -10.71
CA THR A 25 -1.45 17.90 -11.76
C THR A 25 -0.54 18.23 -12.94
N ASP A 26 -1.13 18.54 -14.10
CA ASP A 26 -0.39 18.97 -15.32
C ASP A 26 0.49 20.21 -15.08
N LYS A 27 0.18 20.99 -14.05
CA LYS A 27 0.96 22.18 -13.65
C LYS A 27 2.09 21.87 -12.68
N GLY A 28 2.35 20.60 -12.38
CA GLY A 28 3.37 20.19 -11.42
C GLY A 28 2.99 20.40 -9.95
N ILE A 29 1.72 20.62 -9.64
CA ILE A 29 1.23 20.78 -8.26
C ILE A 29 0.84 19.41 -7.71
N VAL A 30 1.36 19.07 -6.54
CA VAL A 30 0.92 17.87 -5.80
C VAL A 30 -0.38 18.21 -5.08
N ARG A 31 -1.47 17.47 -5.40
CA ARG A 31 -2.77 17.61 -4.78
C ARG A 31 -3.07 16.37 -3.92
N GLN A 32 -3.27 16.58 -2.62
CA GLN A 32 -3.74 15.52 -1.73
C GLN A 32 -5.25 15.31 -1.92
N LEU A 33 -5.67 14.04 -2.05
CA LEU A 33 -7.05 13.69 -2.43
C LEU A 33 -7.95 13.40 -1.21
N ASN A 34 -7.36 13.10 -0.05
CA ASN A 34 -8.09 12.85 1.19
C ASN A 34 -7.24 13.25 2.41
N ALA A 35 -7.82 13.16 3.61
CA ALA A 35 -7.14 13.53 4.86
C ALA A 35 -6.12 12.49 5.36
N LEU A 36 -6.00 11.32 4.71
CA LEU A 36 -5.06 10.29 5.13
C LEU A 36 -3.63 10.69 4.74
N HIS A 37 -2.78 10.86 5.74
CA HIS A 37 -1.38 11.23 5.56
C HIS A 37 -0.53 10.61 6.68
N ARG A 38 -0.34 9.30 6.63
CA ARG A 38 0.42 8.54 7.64
C ARG A 38 1.71 7.99 7.05
N PHE A 39 2.79 8.10 7.80
CA PHE A 39 4.05 7.44 7.51
C PHE A 39 4.37 6.42 8.62
N THR A 40 4.48 5.15 8.24
CA THR A 40 4.94 4.08 9.11
C THR A 40 6.36 3.72 8.73
N PHE A 41 7.27 3.62 9.69
CA PHE A 41 8.67 3.29 9.45
C PHE A 41 9.19 2.35 10.54
N GLY A 42 10.27 1.65 10.27
CA GLY A 42 10.87 0.74 11.23
C GLY A 42 12.23 0.22 10.76
N ILE A 43 12.93 -0.41 11.68
CA ILE A 43 14.22 -1.05 11.42
C ILE A 43 14.00 -2.40 10.72
N ARG A 44 14.97 -2.78 9.89
CA ARG A 44 15.04 -4.07 9.19
C ARG A 44 16.33 -4.82 9.55
N HIS A 45 17.20 -4.18 10.29
CA HIS A 45 18.51 -4.72 10.68
C HIS A 45 18.90 -4.19 12.06
N ALA A 46 19.45 -5.06 12.90
CA ALA A 46 20.03 -4.64 14.18
C ALA A 46 21.17 -3.63 13.92
N GLY A 47 21.21 -2.56 14.67
CA GLY A 47 22.15 -1.45 14.48
C GLY A 47 21.52 -0.22 13.82
N GLN A 48 20.26 -0.31 13.35
CA GLN A 48 19.52 0.84 12.82
C GLN A 48 18.79 1.63 13.92
N GLU A 49 18.80 1.20 15.18
CA GLU A 49 18.04 1.79 16.28
C GLU A 49 18.36 3.27 16.50
N SER A 50 19.66 3.62 16.45
CA SER A 50 20.10 5.02 16.59
C SER A 50 19.58 5.89 15.44
N LEU A 51 19.55 5.37 14.22
CA LEU A 51 19.03 6.09 13.06
C LEU A 51 17.50 6.23 13.15
N ALA A 52 16.81 5.16 13.54
CA ALA A 52 15.37 5.18 13.75
C ALA A 52 14.95 6.18 14.82
N ALA A 53 15.68 6.23 15.94
CA ALA A 53 15.43 7.20 17.00
C ALA A 53 15.65 8.66 16.57
N LYS A 54 16.66 8.92 15.73
CA LYS A 54 16.88 10.25 15.15
C LYS A 54 15.78 10.62 14.17
N LEU A 55 15.38 9.69 13.30
CA LEU A 55 14.28 9.90 12.36
C LEU A 55 12.97 10.17 13.10
N ALA A 56 12.63 9.37 14.13
CA ALA A 56 11.44 9.58 14.95
C ALA A 56 11.36 11.01 15.49
N LYS A 57 12.45 11.52 16.08
CA LYS A 57 12.51 12.89 16.62
C LYS A 57 12.32 13.98 15.55
N LEU A 58 12.78 13.73 14.33
CA LEU A 58 12.64 14.67 13.21
C LEU A 58 11.19 14.70 12.70
N ILE A 59 10.59 13.53 12.51
CA ILE A 59 9.24 13.43 11.91
C ILE A 59 8.14 13.69 12.95
N ASP A 60 8.41 13.59 14.24
CA ASP A 60 7.45 13.93 15.31
C ASP A 60 7.02 15.42 15.28
N GLN A 61 7.83 16.27 14.66
CA GLN A 61 7.53 17.69 14.43
C GLN A 61 6.79 17.94 13.10
N ALA A 62 6.58 16.91 12.29
CA ALA A 62 5.94 17.05 11.00
C ALA A 62 4.42 17.07 11.12
N ALA A 63 3.75 17.72 10.17
CA ALA A 63 2.29 17.84 10.14
C ALA A 63 1.58 16.61 9.56
N PHE A 64 2.12 15.41 9.75
CA PHE A 64 1.50 14.14 9.33
C PHE A 64 1.62 13.10 10.44
N ASP A 65 0.70 12.15 10.44
CA ASP A 65 0.74 11.02 11.38
C ASP A 65 1.96 10.15 11.13
N ASN A 66 2.71 9.84 12.17
CA ASN A 66 3.83 8.93 12.06
C ASN A 66 3.72 7.79 13.08
N VAL A 67 4.19 6.60 12.70
CA VAL A 67 4.15 5.39 13.52
C VAL A 67 5.46 4.65 13.36
N TYR A 68 6.11 4.34 14.47
CA TYR A 68 7.20 3.37 14.49
C TYR A 68 6.61 1.96 14.51
N SER A 69 7.04 1.12 13.58
CA SER A 69 6.66 -0.30 13.50
C SER A 69 7.79 -1.17 14.04
N GLU A 70 7.48 -2.05 14.97
CA GLU A 70 8.42 -3.07 15.45
C GLU A 70 8.67 -4.16 14.39
N ASP A 71 7.70 -4.35 13.47
CA ASP A 71 7.80 -5.24 12.32
C ASP A 71 7.38 -4.48 11.05
N ILE A 72 8.33 -3.76 10.49
CA ILE A 72 8.07 -2.97 9.28
C ILE A 72 7.94 -3.83 8.03
N GLU A 73 8.55 -5.01 7.99
CA GLU A 73 8.43 -5.93 6.85
C GLU A 73 7.01 -6.49 6.79
N GLN A 74 6.39 -6.84 7.93
CA GLN A 74 4.97 -7.18 7.99
C GLN A 74 4.07 -6.01 7.51
N SER A 75 4.37 -4.78 7.95
CA SER A 75 3.60 -3.60 7.52
C SER A 75 3.68 -3.36 6.01
N LEU A 76 4.82 -3.65 5.39
CA LEU A 76 5.01 -3.60 3.94
C LEU A 76 4.17 -4.66 3.22
N TRP A 77 4.16 -5.90 3.72
CA TRP A 77 3.37 -6.98 3.17
C TRP A 77 1.86 -6.75 3.34
N ASP A 78 1.43 -6.24 4.50
CA ASP A 78 0.03 -5.87 4.73
C ASP A 78 -0.46 -4.83 3.72
N LYS A 79 0.37 -3.82 3.43
CA LYS A 79 0.06 -2.84 2.41
C LYS A 79 0.07 -3.45 1.01
N TRP A 80 1.05 -4.30 0.72
CA TRP A 80 1.17 -4.92 -0.60
C TRP A 80 -0.06 -5.78 -0.94
N THR A 81 -0.53 -6.64 -0.03
CA THR A 81 -1.72 -7.48 -0.26
C THR A 81 -2.95 -6.64 -0.59
N PHE A 82 -3.15 -5.54 0.13
CA PHE A 82 -4.24 -4.60 -0.13
C PHE A 82 -4.10 -3.91 -1.49
N LEU A 83 -2.93 -3.33 -1.77
CA LEU A 83 -2.70 -2.55 -3.00
C LEU A 83 -2.68 -3.42 -4.24
N ALA A 84 -2.06 -4.61 -4.20
CA ALA A 84 -2.03 -5.54 -5.32
C ALA A 84 -3.46 -5.98 -5.70
N THR A 85 -4.28 -6.31 -4.70
CA THR A 85 -5.69 -6.64 -4.93
C THR A 85 -6.46 -5.46 -5.54
N LEU A 86 -6.34 -4.27 -4.95
CA LEU A 86 -7.03 -3.07 -5.43
C LEU A 86 -6.64 -2.75 -6.88
N ALA A 87 -5.33 -2.72 -7.16
CA ALA A 87 -4.81 -2.40 -8.47
C ALA A 87 -5.26 -3.44 -9.52
N ALA A 88 -5.14 -4.73 -9.20
CA ALA A 88 -5.57 -5.80 -10.10
C ALA A 88 -7.07 -5.69 -10.43
N MET A 89 -7.92 -5.61 -9.41
CA MET A 89 -9.37 -5.56 -9.61
C MET A 89 -9.82 -4.32 -10.35
N ASN A 90 -9.36 -3.12 -9.93
CA ASN A 90 -9.73 -1.88 -10.60
C ASN A 90 -9.27 -1.87 -12.07
N THR A 91 -8.05 -2.34 -12.33
CA THR A 91 -7.47 -2.30 -13.68
C THR A 91 -8.11 -3.31 -14.62
N LEU A 92 -8.35 -4.55 -14.14
CA LEU A 92 -9.01 -5.59 -14.93
C LEU A 92 -10.47 -5.25 -15.25
N MET A 93 -11.20 -4.74 -14.25
CA MET A 93 -12.63 -4.45 -14.37
C MET A 93 -12.91 -3.04 -14.93
N ARG A 94 -11.90 -2.17 -15.02
CA ARG A 94 -12.03 -0.75 -15.44
C ARG A 94 -13.09 -0.02 -14.63
N ALA A 95 -13.12 -0.26 -13.31
CA ALA A 95 -14.17 0.22 -12.43
C ALA A 95 -13.62 0.55 -11.03
N ASN A 96 -14.32 1.42 -10.31
CA ASN A 96 -14.07 1.67 -8.89
C ASN A 96 -14.58 0.51 -8.01
N VAL A 97 -14.22 0.53 -6.75
CA VAL A 97 -14.58 -0.51 -5.78
C VAL A 97 -16.10 -0.72 -5.69
N GLY A 98 -16.90 0.35 -5.61
CA GLY A 98 -18.36 0.25 -5.48
C GLY A 98 -19.02 -0.33 -6.73
N MET A 99 -18.54 0.03 -7.92
CA MET A 99 -19.02 -0.55 -9.17
C MET A 99 -18.70 -2.05 -9.25
N ILE A 100 -17.49 -2.44 -8.89
CA ILE A 100 -17.09 -3.86 -8.86
C ILE A 100 -17.98 -4.63 -7.88
N GLU A 101 -18.16 -4.13 -6.65
CA GLU A 101 -19.00 -4.80 -5.64
C GLU A 101 -20.45 -4.95 -6.09
N SER A 102 -20.97 -4.02 -6.90
CA SER A 102 -22.32 -4.09 -7.45
C SER A 102 -22.52 -5.09 -8.61
N MET A 103 -21.44 -5.61 -9.20
CA MET A 103 -21.49 -6.63 -10.25
C MET A 103 -21.85 -8.00 -9.64
N GLU A 104 -22.56 -8.84 -10.38
CA GLU A 104 -23.08 -10.13 -9.93
C GLU A 104 -22.05 -11.02 -9.22
N PHE A 105 -20.80 -11.04 -9.67
CA PHE A 105 -19.72 -11.83 -9.05
C PHE A 105 -18.53 -10.96 -8.62
N GLY A 106 -18.66 -9.64 -8.66
CA GLY A 106 -17.57 -8.71 -8.43
C GLY A 106 -16.95 -8.82 -7.04
N GLY A 107 -17.80 -8.85 -6.01
CA GLY A 107 -17.35 -9.02 -4.63
C GLY A 107 -16.67 -10.36 -4.37
N GLN A 108 -17.15 -11.45 -5.00
CA GLN A 108 -16.50 -12.77 -4.91
C GLN A 108 -15.15 -12.78 -5.62
N ALA A 109 -15.03 -12.15 -6.79
CA ALA A 109 -13.78 -12.03 -7.52
C ALA A 109 -12.75 -11.23 -6.71
N THR A 110 -13.17 -10.10 -6.11
CA THR A 110 -12.31 -9.29 -5.24
C THR A 110 -11.80 -10.10 -4.05
N GLN A 111 -12.68 -10.85 -3.39
CA GLN A 111 -12.29 -11.69 -2.26
C GLN A 111 -11.27 -12.76 -2.67
N ARG A 112 -11.49 -13.47 -3.78
CA ARG A 112 -10.54 -14.49 -4.27
C ARG A 112 -9.19 -13.88 -4.60
N MET A 113 -9.16 -12.74 -5.30
CA MET A 113 -7.91 -12.02 -5.60
C MET A 113 -7.16 -11.65 -4.31
N PHE A 114 -7.88 -11.15 -3.29
CA PHE A 114 -7.28 -10.82 -2.01
C PHE A 114 -6.72 -12.06 -1.29
N GLU A 115 -7.43 -13.19 -1.32
CA GLU A 115 -6.98 -14.45 -0.73
C GLU A 115 -5.72 -14.97 -1.43
N GLU A 116 -5.62 -14.83 -2.75
CA GLU A 116 -4.41 -15.17 -3.51
C GLU A 116 -3.22 -14.29 -3.08
N CYS A 117 -3.41 -12.98 -2.97
CA CYS A 117 -2.37 -12.06 -2.47
C CYS A 117 -1.96 -12.41 -1.02
N CYS A 118 -2.91 -12.71 -0.14
CA CYS A 118 -2.61 -13.15 1.22
C CYS A 118 -1.82 -14.48 1.25
N SER A 119 -2.15 -15.41 0.36
CA SER A 119 -1.39 -16.68 0.25
C SER A 119 0.05 -16.47 -0.19
N ILE A 120 0.32 -15.47 -1.04
CA ILE A 120 1.68 -15.09 -1.43
C ILE A 120 2.43 -14.52 -0.22
N ALA A 121 1.81 -13.60 0.53
CA ALA A 121 2.40 -13.02 1.73
C ALA A 121 2.71 -14.10 2.79
N GLU A 122 1.77 -15.03 3.03
CA GLU A 122 1.95 -16.15 3.97
C GLU A 122 3.12 -17.06 3.56
N LYS A 123 3.20 -17.44 2.27
CA LYS A 123 4.31 -18.25 1.74
C LYS A 123 5.65 -17.53 1.80
N SER A 124 5.62 -16.20 1.83
CA SER A 124 6.81 -15.36 2.01
C SER A 124 7.18 -15.15 3.49
N GLY A 125 6.43 -15.72 4.43
CA GLY A 125 6.69 -15.64 5.87
C GLY A 125 5.98 -14.49 6.58
N PHE A 126 5.07 -13.77 5.90
CA PHE A 126 4.37 -12.59 6.42
C PHE A 126 2.84 -12.72 6.33
N PRO A 127 2.23 -13.65 7.07
CA PRO A 127 0.78 -13.87 7.03
C PRO A 127 0.03 -12.64 7.55
N ASN A 128 -0.98 -12.19 6.80
CA ASN A 128 -1.83 -11.10 7.25
C ASN A 128 -2.70 -11.53 8.44
N SER A 129 -2.73 -10.74 9.50
CA SER A 129 -3.60 -10.98 10.66
C SER A 129 -5.09 -10.89 10.26
N GLU A 130 -5.98 -11.55 11.04
CA GLU A 130 -7.43 -11.47 10.81
C GLU A 130 -7.93 -10.01 10.82
N LYS A 131 -7.39 -9.18 11.69
CA LYS A 131 -7.72 -7.75 11.76
C LYS A 131 -7.38 -7.03 10.46
N VAL A 132 -6.18 -7.24 9.92
CA VAL A 132 -5.74 -6.64 8.66
C VAL A 132 -6.58 -7.15 7.49
N ARG A 133 -6.87 -8.45 7.44
CA ARG A 133 -7.74 -9.05 6.42
C ARG A 133 -9.15 -8.43 6.44
N ALA A 134 -9.76 -8.34 7.61
CA ALA A 134 -11.10 -7.76 7.77
C ALA A 134 -11.13 -6.27 7.38
N GLN A 135 -10.13 -5.49 7.79
CA GLN A 135 -10.01 -4.07 7.43
C GLN A 135 -9.83 -3.89 5.92
N SER A 136 -8.97 -4.68 5.31
CA SER A 136 -8.71 -4.63 3.87
C SER A 136 -9.94 -4.97 3.06
N LEU A 137 -10.62 -6.07 3.37
CA LEU A 137 -11.85 -6.47 2.69
C LEU A 137 -12.98 -5.46 2.92
N GLY A 138 -13.07 -4.85 4.10
CA GLY A 138 -14.04 -3.79 4.38
C GLY A 138 -13.87 -2.55 3.50
N ILE A 139 -12.65 -2.29 3.00
CA ILE A 139 -12.40 -1.20 2.04
C ILE A 139 -12.58 -1.70 0.60
N LEU A 140 -12.00 -2.86 0.27
CA LEU A 140 -12.00 -3.44 -1.09
C LEU A 140 -13.38 -3.85 -1.58
N ARG A 141 -14.34 -4.06 -0.67
CA ARG A 141 -15.71 -4.47 -0.93
C ARG A 141 -16.76 -3.46 -0.43
N LYS A 142 -16.33 -2.21 -0.25
CA LYS A 142 -17.25 -1.17 0.23
C LYS A 142 -18.23 -0.78 -0.87
N GLU A 143 -19.52 -1.00 -0.60
CA GLU A 143 -20.62 -0.54 -1.48
C GLU A 143 -20.55 0.97 -1.71
N ASN A 144 -20.92 1.40 -2.91
CA ASN A 144 -20.99 2.81 -3.32
C ASN A 144 -19.68 3.59 -3.12
N SER A 145 -18.54 2.91 -3.17
CA SER A 145 -17.21 3.53 -3.00
C SER A 145 -16.64 3.98 -4.35
N ASP A 146 -16.29 5.26 -4.46
CA ASP A 146 -15.58 5.80 -5.62
C ASP A 146 -14.07 5.51 -5.58
N PHE A 147 -13.61 4.70 -4.63
CA PHE A 147 -12.20 4.43 -4.44
C PHE A 147 -11.61 3.65 -5.61
N THR A 148 -10.46 4.15 -6.12
CA THR A 148 -9.71 3.54 -7.23
C THR A 148 -8.22 3.52 -6.93
N ALA A 149 -7.52 2.53 -7.49
CA ALA A 149 -6.06 2.54 -7.54
C ALA A 149 -5.54 3.63 -8.48
N SER A 150 -4.33 4.16 -8.18
CA SER A 150 -3.62 5.05 -9.11
C SER A 150 -3.38 4.40 -10.46
N MET A 151 -3.06 3.10 -10.46
CA MET A 151 -2.83 2.33 -11.68
C MET A 151 -4.01 2.38 -12.67
N LEU A 152 -5.26 2.39 -12.20
CA LEU A 152 -6.40 2.56 -13.08
C LEU A 152 -6.41 3.96 -13.73
N ARG A 153 -6.15 5.00 -12.95
CA ARG A 153 -6.08 6.38 -13.47
C ARG A 153 -4.96 6.55 -14.50
N ASP A 154 -3.79 5.97 -14.23
CA ASP A 154 -2.65 5.99 -15.16
C ASP A 154 -3.01 5.29 -16.46
N LEU A 155 -3.65 4.11 -16.36
CA LEU A 155 -4.08 3.34 -17.52
C LEU A 155 -5.13 4.10 -18.36
N GLU A 156 -6.12 4.73 -17.73
CA GLU A 156 -7.16 5.52 -18.40
C GLU A 156 -6.59 6.79 -19.05
N SER A 157 -5.55 7.36 -18.45
CA SER A 157 -4.84 8.51 -18.98
C SER A 157 -3.79 8.17 -20.03
N GLY A 158 -3.58 6.87 -20.34
CA GLY A 158 -2.57 6.40 -21.29
C GLY A 158 -1.14 6.50 -20.76
N TYR A 159 -0.95 6.65 -19.46
CA TYR A 159 0.37 6.65 -18.83
C TYR A 159 0.89 5.23 -18.60
N ARG A 160 2.20 5.11 -18.40
CA ARG A 160 2.84 3.85 -18.05
C ARG A 160 2.39 3.43 -16.65
N THR A 161 1.90 2.20 -16.52
CA THR A 161 1.47 1.62 -15.25
C THR A 161 2.63 0.94 -14.51
N GLU A 162 2.47 0.76 -13.19
CA GLU A 162 3.45 0.12 -12.31
C GLU A 162 3.33 -1.42 -12.25
N HIS A 163 2.59 -2.05 -13.15
CA HIS A 163 2.25 -3.48 -13.08
C HIS A 163 3.46 -4.42 -13.00
N GLU A 164 4.63 -4.01 -13.51
CA GLU A 164 5.87 -4.78 -13.41
C GLU A 164 6.52 -4.73 -12.01
N HIS A 165 6.01 -3.88 -11.11
CA HIS A 165 6.59 -3.62 -9.79
C HIS A 165 5.67 -3.99 -8.62
N ILE A 166 4.47 -4.49 -8.91
CA ILE A 166 3.48 -4.91 -7.92
C ILE A 166 3.53 -6.42 -7.62
#